data_e993b852396c47c50defe340e97e962f
#
_entry.id   e993b852396c47c50defe340e97e962f
#
_cell.length_a   1.000
_cell.length_b   1.000
_cell.length_c   1.000
_cell.angle_alpha   90.00
_cell.angle_beta   90.00
_cell.angle_gamma   90.00
#
_symmetry.space_group_name_H-M   'P 1'
#
loop_
_entity.id
_entity.type
_entity.pdbx_description
1 polymer ?
#
loop_
_entity_poly.entity_id
_entity_poly.type
_entity_poly.pdbx_seq_one_letter_code
_entity_poly.pdbx_strand_id
1 'polypeptide(L)'
;MAVLPYKDNSETKKQQVAKMFDSISGKYDFLNHFLSLGIDRRWRKQAIRMLKNENPKQILDIATGTGDFAIESLKLNPEKVIGLDISEGMLNVGREKMKKKGIDHIIDMQSGDSENIHFENNSFDAVIVAFGVRNFEDLEKGLKEMNRVLKPGGKAIILEFSKPTIFPFKQLYNFYFRWILPKIGEIVSKDNAAYTYLPESVNEFPYGKEFLRILDKTGYKNNKCKPLTQGISSIYLGEK
;
A
#
# COMPACT_ATOMS: atom_id res chain seq x y z
N MET A 1 -13.12 11.07 -13.23
CA MET A 1 -14.05 10.49 -12.22
C MET A 1 -13.26 9.53 -11.35
N ALA A 2 -13.61 9.38 -10.07
CA ALA A 2 -12.94 8.41 -9.21
C ALA A 2 -13.19 6.98 -9.72
N VAL A 3 -12.16 6.15 -9.75
CA VAL A 3 -12.32 4.72 -10.06
C VAL A 3 -12.96 4.03 -8.87
N LEU A 4 -14.04 3.29 -9.12
CA LEU A 4 -14.82 2.58 -8.11
C LEU A 4 -14.78 1.07 -8.38
N PRO A 5 -14.67 0.22 -7.33
CA PRO A 5 -14.77 -1.25 -7.50
C PRO A 5 -16.11 -1.72 -8.06
N TYR A 6 -17.22 -1.09 -7.62
CA TYR A 6 -18.59 -1.45 -8.00
C TYR A 6 -19.30 -0.21 -8.56
N LYS A 7 -19.39 -0.09 -9.89
CA LYS A 7 -19.83 1.13 -10.59
C LYS A 7 -21.32 1.47 -10.36
N ASP A 8 -22.15 0.46 -10.10
CA ASP A 8 -23.60 0.61 -9.91
C ASP A 8 -24.01 0.69 -8.43
N ASN A 9 -23.07 0.96 -7.53
CA ASN A 9 -23.29 1.03 -6.09
C ASN A 9 -23.24 2.49 -5.61
N SER A 10 -24.19 2.89 -4.74
CA SER A 10 -24.26 4.24 -4.15
C SER A 10 -23.29 4.46 -2.96
N GLU A 11 -22.57 3.43 -2.53
CA GLU A 11 -21.59 3.51 -1.45
C GLU A 11 -20.38 4.36 -1.86
N THR A 12 -19.74 4.97 -0.86
CA THR A 12 -18.48 5.73 -1.09
C THR A 12 -17.37 4.82 -1.61
N LYS A 13 -16.34 5.38 -2.26
CA LYS A 13 -15.17 4.61 -2.71
C LYS A 13 -14.56 3.81 -1.56
N LYS A 14 -14.44 4.42 -0.39
CA LYS A 14 -13.89 3.81 0.82
C LYS A 14 -14.66 2.55 1.24
N GLN A 15 -16.00 2.63 1.30
CA GLN A 15 -16.85 1.49 1.64
C GLN A 15 -16.76 0.36 0.62
N GLN A 16 -16.76 0.69 -0.67
CA GLN A 16 -16.60 -0.28 -1.74
C GLN A 16 -15.23 -0.97 -1.72
N VAL A 17 -14.17 -0.21 -1.45
CA VAL A 17 -12.80 -0.74 -1.32
C VAL A 17 -12.71 -1.71 -0.14
N ALA A 18 -13.26 -1.34 1.03
CA ALA A 18 -13.29 -2.23 2.20
C ALA A 18 -14.01 -3.55 1.89
N LYS A 19 -15.21 -3.49 1.30
CA LYS A 19 -15.96 -4.68 0.88
C LYS A 19 -15.20 -5.57 -0.09
N MET A 20 -14.58 -4.95 -1.10
CA MET A 20 -13.79 -5.67 -2.11
C MET A 20 -12.64 -6.44 -1.44
N PHE A 21 -11.87 -5.79 -0.56
CA PHE A 21 -10.78 -6.44 0.14
C PHE A 21 -11.25 -7.50 1.13
N ASP A 22 -12.37 -7.29 1.83
CA ASP A 22 -12.99 -8.30 2.68
C ASP A 22 -13.34 -9.56 1.88
N SER A 23 -13.89 -9.42 0.67
CA SER A 23 -14.32 -10.55 -0.17
C SER A 23 -13.15 -11.43 -0.65
N ILE A 24 -11.95 -10.86 -0.81
CA ILE A 24 -10.76 -11.58 -1.31
C ILE A 24 -9.74 -11.92 -0.22
N SER A 25 -9.95 -11.49 1.03
CA SER A 25 -8.97 -11.54 2.12
C SER A 25 -8.33 -12.92 2.32
N GLY A 26 -9.12 -13.99 2.27
CA GLY A 26 -8.63 -15.36 2.48
C GLY A 26 -7.68 -15.89 1.41
N LYS A 27 -7.65 -15.29 0.22
CA LYS A 27 -6.77 -15.66 -0.90
C LYS A 27 -5.77 -14.57 -1.28
N TYR A 28 -5.83 -13.43 -0.61
CA TYR A 28 -5.12 -12.21 -1.00
C TYR A 28 -3.61 -12.39 -1.10
N ASP A 29 -2.97 -12.97 -0.08
CA ASP A 29 -1.51 -13.18 -0.08
C ASP A 29 -1.06 -14.07 -1.24
N PHE A 30 -1.77 -15.19 -1.42
CA PHE A 30 -1.47 -16.11 -2.52
C PHE A 30 -1.57 -15.39 -3.87
N LEU A 31 -2.66 -14.64 -4.08
CA LEU A 31 -2.90 -13.93 -5.33
C LEU A 31 -1.85 -12.84 -5.59
N ASN A 32 -1.52 -12.03 -4.59
CA ASN A 32 -0.51 -10.99 -4.74
C ASN A 32 0.86 -11.56 -5.10
N HIS A 33 1.29 -12.60 -4.40
CA HIS A 33 2.57 -13.23 -4.68
C HIS A 33 2.59 -13.96 -6.03
N PHE A 34 1.49 -14.61 -6.39
CA PHE A 34 1.35 -15.30 -7.66
C PHE A 34 1.35 -14.31 -8.84
N LEU A 35 0.52 -13.26 -8.77
CA LEU A 35 0.40 -12.25 -9.84
C LEU A 35 1.66 -11.41 -10.00
N SER A 36 2.39 -11.17 -8.91
CA SER A 36 3.68 -10.47 -8.95
C SER A 36 4.87 -11.38 -9.23
N LEU A 37 4.64 -12.71 -9.39
CA LEU A 37 5.73 -13.70 -9.46
C LEU A 37 6.73 -13.59 -8.29
N GLY A 38 6.24 -13.15 -7.11
CA GLY A 38 7.02 -12.95 -5.90
C GLY A 38 7.96 -11.74 -5.93
N ILE A 39 7.92 -10.91 -6.97
CA ILE A 39 8.75 -9.68 -7.07
C ILE A 39 8.34 -8.65 -6.01
N ASP A 40 7.07 -8.62 -5.61
CA ASP A 40 6.54 -7.75 -4.55
C ASP A 40 7.33 -7.84 -3.23
N ARG A 41 7.79 -9.04 -2.86
CA ARG A 41 8.65 -9.25 -1.69
C ARG A 41 10.00 -8.52 -1.82
N ARG A 42 10.58 -8.51 -3.03
CA ARG A 42 11.83 -7.78 -3.30
C ARG A 42 11.60 -6.28 -3.25
N TRP A 43 10.46 -5.80 -3.72
CA TRP A 43 10.10 -4.38 -3.67
C TRP A 43 9.94 -3.91 -2.23
N ARG A 44 9.16 -4.63 -1.39
CA ARG A 44 9.02 -4.33 0.05
C ARG A 44 10.38 -4.32 0.75
N LYS A 45 11.22 -5.31 0.50
CA LYS A 45 12.58 -5.36 1.06
C LYS A 45 13.43 -4.14 0.65
N GLN A 46 13.34 -3.70 -0.60
CA GLN A 46 14.06 -2.50 -1.05
C GLN A 46 13.51 -1.23 -0.40
N ALA A 47 12.20 -1.13 -0.23
CA ALA A 47 11.55 0.00 0.43
C ALA A 47 12.00 0.12 1.90
N ILE A 48 11.93 -0.96 2.66
CA ILE A 48 12.38 -0.97 4.08
C ILE A 48 13.88 -0.66 4.22
N ARG A 49 14.71 -1.11 3.29
CA ARG A 49 16.15 -0.78 3.31
C ARG A 49 16.44 0.73 3.24
N MET A 50 15.54 1.53 2.68
CA MET A 50 15.71 2.99 2.63
C MET A 50 15.59 3.64 4.01
N LEU A 51 14.98 2.96 4.99
CA LEU A 51 14.86 3.40 6.38
C LEU A 51 15.95 2.84 7.30
N LYS A 52 16.89 2.04 6.79
CA LYS A 52 17.86 1.31 7.63
C LYS A 52 18.68 2.23 8.54
N ASN A 53 19.04 3.41 8.08
CA ASN A 53 19.87 4.35 8.84
C ASN A 53 19.04 5.25 9.76
N GLU A 54 17.71 5.25 9.65
CA GLU A 54 16.79 6.07 10.45
C GLU A 54 16.47 5.41 11.81
N ASN A 55 16.70 4.09 11.95
CA ASN A 55 16.46 3.31 13.16
C ASN A 55 15.08 3.60 13.83
N PRO A 56 13.97 3.56 13.09
CA PRO A 56 12.66 3.91 13.61
C PRO A 56 12.20 2.94 14.69
N LYS A 57 11.69 3.45 15.81
CA LYS A 57 11.20 2.66 16.95
C LYS A 57 9.70 2.43 16.88
N GLN A 58 8.95 3.45 16.48
CA GLN A 58 7.50 3.42 16.33
C GLN A 58 7.17 3.52 14.82
N ILE A 59 6.62 2.46 14.24
CA ILE A 59 6.29 2.41 12.81
C ILE A 59 4.78 2.25 12.64
N LEU A 60 4.18 3.03 11.74
CA LEU A 60 2.80 2.88 11.31
C LEU A 60 2.78 2.34 9.87
N ASP A 61 2.16 1.19 9.66
CA ASP A 61 1.90 0.59 8.35
C ASP A 61 0.45 0.86 7.95
N ILE A 62 0.24 1.77 6.99
CA ILE A 62 -1.07 2.21 6.52
C ILE A 62 -1.54 1.32 5.38
N ALA A 63 -2.84 0.98 5.38
CA ALA A 63 -3.43 0.00 4.47
C ALA A 63 -2.61 -1.30 4.51
N THR A 64 -2.37 -1.77 5.73
CA THR A 64 -1.46 -2.88 6.03
C THR A 64 -1.91 -4.22 5.42
N GLY A 65 -3.21 -4.36 5.11
CA GLY A 65 -3.80 -5.59 4.61
C GLY A 65 -3.57 -6.74 5.59
N THR A 66 -2.92 -7.78 5.14
CA THR A 66 -2.55 -8.95 5.96
C THR A 66 -1.21 -8.80 6.70
N GLY A 67 -0.59 -7.60 6.65
CA GLY A 67 0.59 -7.24 7.42
C GLY A 67 1.95 -7.64 6.83
N ASP A 68 2.03 -7.93 5.54
CA ASP A 68 3.31 -8.31 4.90
C ASP A 68 4.38 -7.23 4.98
N PHE A 69 3.98 -5.95 4.87
CA PHE A 69 4.93 -4.85 4.94
C PHE A 69 5.32 -4.54 6.38
N ALA A 70 4.37 -4.65 7.32
CA ALA A 70 4.64 -4.62 8.75
C ALA A 70 5.66 -5.71 9.17
N ILE A 71 5.51 -6.94 8.67
CA ILE A 71 6.48 -8.04 8.92
C ILE A 71 7.85 -7.68 8.34
N GLU A 72 7.93 -7.15 7.11
CA GLU A 72 9.21 -6.79 6.52
C GLU A 72 9.91 -5.67 7.29
N SER A 73 9.14 -4.75 7.94
CA SER A 73 9.68 -3.64 8.73
C SER A 73 10.39 -4.09 10.02
N LEU A 74 10.14 -5.31 10.51
CA LEU A 74 10.86 -5.86 11.67
C LEU A 74 12.39 -5.92 11.46
N LYS A 75 12.87 -5.89 10.22
CA LYS A 75 14.30 -5.81 9.90
C LYS A 75 14.96 -4.50 10.33
N LEU A 76 14.18 -3.50 10.71
CA LEU A 76 14.64 -2.23 11.29
C LEU A 76 14.76 -2.29 12.82
N ASN A 77 14.41 -3.41 13.44
CA ASN A 77 14.35 -3.60 14.90
C ASN A 77 13.49 -2.54 15.62
N PRO A 78 12.23 -2.35 15.18
CA PRO A 78 11.31 -1.44 15.84
C PRO A 78 10.91 -1.99 17.22
N GLU A 79 10.50 -1.10 18.12
CA GLU A 79 9.89 -1.47 19.39
C GLU A 79 8.41 -1.83 19.19
N LYS A 80 7.71 -1.11 18.31
CA LYS A 80 6.32 -1.36 17.99
C LYS A 80 6.03 -1.03 16.52
N VAL A 81 5.20 -1.86 15.91
CA VAL A 81 4.60 -1.62 14.60
C VAL A 81 3.09 -1.66 14.75
N ILE A 82 2.41 -0.63 14.29
CA ILE A 82 0.95 -0.62 14.18
C ILE A 82 0.60 -0.82 12.70
N GLY A 83 -0.18 -1.85 12.41
CA GLY A 83 -0.77 -2.06 11.09
C GLY A 83 -2.21 -1.53 11.09
N LEU A 84 -2.50 -0.51 10.27
CA LEU A 84 -3.81 0.10 10.16
C LEU A 84 -4.47 -0.26 8.83
N ASP A 85 -5.69 -0.78 8.86
CA ASP A 85 -6.47 -1.07 7.66
C ASP A 85 -7.96 -0.84 7.90
N ILE A 86 -8.69 -0.57 6.82
CA ILE A 86 -10.14 -0.39 6.85
C ILE A 86 -10.90 -1.73 6.70
N SER A 87 -10.25 -2.75 6.13
CA SER A 87 -10.80 -4.08 5.90
C SER A 87 -10.58 -4.97 7.11
N GLU A 88 -11.65 -5.29 7.83
CA GLU A 88 -11.58 -6.19 8.98
C GLU A 88 -11.26 -7.63 8.56
N GLY A 89 -11.69 -8.05 7.38
CA GLY A 89 -11.34 -9.35 6.80
C GLY A 89 -9.82 -9.51 6.61
N MET A 90 -9.16 -8.47 6.09
CA MET A 90 -7.69 -8.45 5.96
C MET A 90 -6.99 -8.48 7.31
N LEU A 91 -7.46 -7.67 8.26
CA LEU A 91 -6.89 -7.59 9.61
C LEU A 91 -6.99 -8.93 10.35
N ASN A 92 -8.10 -9.65 10.20
CA ASN A 92 -8.27 -10.95 10.84
C ASN A 92 -7.27 -11.97 10.32
N VAL A 93 -7.05 -12.05 9.01
CA VAL A 93 -5.99 -12.87 8.42
C VAL A 93 -4.61 -12.45 8.93
N GLY A 94 -4.36 -11.14 9.02
CA GLY A 94 -3.12 -10.59 9.56
C GLY A 94 -2.89 -10.95 11.02
N ARG A 95 -3.88 -10.76 11.91
CA ARG A 95 -3.79 -11.11 13.33
C ARG A 95 -3.44 -12.58 13.54
N GLU A 96 -4.10 -13.49 12.80
CA GLU A 96 -3.74 -14.90 12.85
C GLU A 96 -2.31 -15.16 12.37
N LYS A 97 -1.88 -14.47 11.30
CA LYS A 97 -0.52 -14.56 10.79
C LYS A 97 0.51 -14.11 11.83
N MET A 98 0.26 -13.00 12.54
CA MET A 98 1.14 -12.49 13.60
C MET A 98 1.24 -13.48 14.76
N LYS A 99 0.12 -14.03 15.22
CA LYS A 99 0.08 -15.08 16.27
C LYS A 99 0.86 -16.32 15.87
N LYS A 100 0.63 -16.84 14.65
CA LYS A 100 1.35 -18.04 14.15
C LYS A 100 2.86 -17.82 14.06
N LYS A 101 3.30 -16.60 13.88
CA LYS A 101 4.74 -16.22 13.83
C LYS A 101 5.30 -15.82 15.21
N GLY A 102 4.48 -15.70 16.24
CA GLY A 102 4.89 -15.25 17.58
C GLY A 102 5.37 -13.78 17.62
N ILE A 103 4.86 -12.92 16.75
CA ILE A 103 5.26 -11.52 16.61
C ILE A 103 4.11 -10.54 16.90
N ASP A 104 2.99 -11.01 17.39
CA ASP A 104 1.82 -10.21 17.76
C ASP A 104 2.08 -9.29 18.98
N HIS A 105 3.12 -9.55 19.75
CA HIS A 105 3.60 -8.66 20.80
C HIS A 105 4.31 -7.40 20.25
N ILE A 106 4.85 -7.43 19.03
CA ILE A 106 5.51 -6.31 18.36
C ILE A 106 4.59 -5.65 17.33
N ILE A 107 3.87 -6.46 16.51
CA ILE A 107 2.96 -5.96 15.48
C ILE A 107 1.53 -6.03 15.99
N ASP A 108 0.87 -4.88 16.06
CA ASP A 108 -0.54 -4.74 16.44
C ASP A 108 -1.38 -4.33 15.23
N MET A 109 -2.42 -5.12 14.91
CA MET A 109 -3.26 -4.96 13.73
C MET A 109 -4.59 -4.30 14.13
N GLN A 110 -4.77 -3.02 13.76
CA GLN A 110 -5.91 -2.20 14.18
C GLN A 110 -6.79 -1.77 13.00
N SER A 111 -8.10 -1.72 13.25
CA SER A 111 -9.04 -1.12 12.29
C SER A 111 -8.94 0.41 12.32
N GLY A 112 -8.90 1.03 11.15
CA GLY A 112 -8.85 2.48 11.06
C GLY A 112 -8.81 3.01 9.64
N ASP A 113 -9.10 4.30 9.53
CA ASP A 113 -9.17 5.03 8.28
C ASP A 113 -7.89 5.83 8.04
N SER A 114 -7.23 5.61 6.92
CA SER A 114 -6.02 6.35 6.50
C SER A 114 -6.24 7.85 6.32
N GLU A 115 -7.49 8.28 6.11
CA GLU A 115 -7.87 9.68 5.94
C GLU A 115 -8.37 10.34 7.24
N ASN A 116 -8.41 9.57 8.33
CA ASN A 116 -8.76 10.02 9.68
C ASN A 116 -8.05 9.13 10.71
N ILE A 117 -6.74 9.26 10.80
CA ILE A 117 -5.90 8.42 11.65
C ILE A 117 -6.11 8.79 13.12
N HIS A 118 -6.49 7.81 13.95
CA HIS A 118 -6.85 8.03 15.37
C HIS A 118 -5.67 8.20 16.33
N PHE A 119 -4.44 8.35 15.80
CA PHE A 119 -3.26 8.65 16.61
C PHE A 119 -2.97 10.13 16.68
N GLU A 120 -2.30 10.55 17.75
CA GLU A 120 -1.88 11.93 17.96
C GLU A 120 -0.82 12.39 16.96
N ASN A 121 -0.64 13.71 16.86
CA ASN A 121 0.42 14.29 16.06
C ASN A 121 1.79 13.82 16.56
N ASN A 122 2.73 13.59 15.63
CA ASN A 122 4.12 13.26 15.96
C ASN A 122 4.28 11.97 16.79
N SER A 123 3.48 10.94 16.51
CA SER A 123 3.51 9.66 17.24
C SER A 123 4.52 8.66 16.67
N PHE A 124 4.82 8.71 15.37
CA PHE A 124 5.60 7.69 14.69
C PHE A 124 6.91 8.22 14.12
N ASP A 125 7.97 7.40 14.21
CA ASP A 125 9.26 7.70 13.59
C ASP A 125 9.25 7.46 12.09
N ALA A 126 8.47 6.47 11.65
CA ALA A 126 8.24 6.17 10.24
C ALA A 126 6.78 5.79 9.97
N VAL A 127 6.28 6.19 8.80
CA VAL A 127 5.02 5.73 8.23
C VAL A 127 5.34 5.00 6.93
N ILE A 128 4.82 3.79 6.79
CA ILE A 128 5.02 2.97 5.60
C ILE A 128 3.66 2.61 4.98
N VAL A 129 3.62 2.46 3.67
CA VAL A 129 2.44 1.97 2.95
C VAL A 129 2.86 1.26 1.67
N ALA A 130 2.27 0.10 1.39
CA ALA A 130 2.53 -0.63 0.16
C ALA A 130 1.24 -0.98 -0.56
N PHE A 131 1.10 -0.47 -1.81
CA PHE A 131 -0.02 -0.73 -2.71
C PHE A 131 -1.39 -0.30 -2.16
N GLY A 132 -1.39 0.69 -1.26
CA GLY A 132 -2.57 1.18 -0.55
C GLY A 132 -3.05 2.56 -0.98
N VAL A 133 -2.12 3.50 -1.26
CA VAL A 133 -2.48 4.93 -1.45
C VAL A 133 -3.38 5.21 -2.66
N ARG A 134 -3.33 4.39 -3.71
CA ARG A 134 -4.24 4.52 -4.87
C ARG A 134 -5.70 4.25 -4.53
N ASN A 135 -5.94 3.55 -3.41
CA ASN A 135 -7.27 3.19 -2.93
C ASN A 135 -7.90 4.28 -2.05
N PHE A 136 -7.13 5.26 -1.60
CA PHE A 136 -7.67 6.37 -0.81
C PHE A 136 -8.79 7.08 -1.59
N GLU A 137 -9.83 7.49 -0.90
CA GLU A 137 -10.90 8.29 -1.48
C GLU A 137 -10.42 9.70 -1.76
N ASP A 138 -9.73 10.32 -0.78
CA ASP A 138 -9.00 11.57 -0.89
C ASP A 138 -7.50 11.33 -0.62
N LEU A 139 -6.71 11.26 -1.71
CA LEU A 139 -5.27 11.00 -1.64
C LEU A 139 -4.52 12.08 -0.83
N GLU A 140 -4.85 13.37 -1.05
CA GLU A 140 -4.15 14.45 -0.36
C GLU A 140 -4.47 14.45 1.14
N LYS A 141 -5.72 14.14 1.52
CA LYS A 141 -6.13 14.03 2.91
C LYS A 141 -5.40 12.89 3.61
N GLY A 142 -5.36 11.71 3.01
CA GLY A 142 -4.62 10.58 3.58
C GLY A 142 -3.12 10.87 3.74
N LEU A 143 -2.49 11.48 2.73
CA LEU A 143 -1.09 11.87 2.80
C LEU A 143 -0.83 12.94 3.88
N LYS A 144 -1.74 13.90 4.09
CA LYS A 144 -1.65 14.88 5.18
C LYS A 144 -1.79 14.23 6.56
N GLU A 145 -2.69 13.26 6.72
CA GLU A 145 -2.84 12.50 7.95
C GLU A 145 -1.57 11.67 8.25
N MET A 146 -1.01 10.99 7.24
CA MET A 146 0.27 10.30 7.37
C MET A 146 1.39 11.27 7.80
N ASN A 147 1.45 12.47 7.21
CA ASN A 147 2.41 13.50 7.61
C ASN A 147 2.16 14.01 9.03
N ARG A 148 0.89 14.21 9.42
CA ARG A 148 0.51 14.69 10.75
C ARG A 148 1.03 13.78 11.86
N VAL A 149 0.86 12.48 11.71
CA VAL A 149 1.27 11.51 12.73
C VAL A 149 2.77 11.20 12.73
N LEU A 150 3.51 11.57 11.68
CA LEU A 150 4.97 11.51 11.69
C LEU A 150 5.58 12.52 12.66
N LYS A 151 6.63 12.13 13.35
CA LYS A 151 7.48 13.04 14.13
C LYS A 151 8.27 13.98 13.19
N PRO A 152 8.66 15.18 13.65
CA PRO A 152 9.60 16.03 12.89
C PRO A 152 10.86 15.25 12.50
N GLY A 153 11.23 15.30 11.21
CA GLY A 153 12.33 14.51 10.65
C GLY A 153 11.99 13.04 10.37
N GLY A 154 10.80 12.58 10.75
CA GLY A 154 10.30 11.23 10.44
C GLY A 154 10.12 11.01 8.94
N LYS A 155 10.16 9.76 8.50
CA LYS A 155 10.14 9.39 7.09
C LYS A 155 8.86 8.65 6.71
N ALA A 156 8.28 9.01 5.56
CA ALA A 156 7.26 8.22 4.90
C ALA A 156 7.89 7.40 3.77
N ILE A 157 7.56 6.11 3.70
CA ILE A 157 7.89 5.22 2.58
C ILE A 157 6.60 4.75 1.93
N ILE A 158 6.42 5.08 0.66
CA ILE A 158 5.26 4.70 -0.13
C ILE A 158 5.74 3.83 -1.29
N LEU A 159 5.31 2.58 -1.30
CA LEU A 159 5.54 1.65 -2.38
C LEU A 159 4.24 1.50 -3.17
N GLU A 160 4.22 1.91 -4.44
CA GLU A 160 3.00 1.83 -5.24
C GLU A 160 3.30 1.45 -6.70
N PHE A 161 2.28 0.94 -7.38
CA PHE A 161 2.38 0.68 -8.81
C PHE A 161 2.61 1.96 -9.60
N SER A 162 3.37 1.83 -10.66
CA SER A 162 3.60 2.86 -11.67
C SER A 162 3.56 2.24 -13.06
N LYS A 163 3.79 3.04 -14.09
CA LYS A 163 3.70 2.58 -15.48
C LYS A 163 5.08 2.60 -16.11
N PRO A 164 5.58 1.48 -16.63
CA PRO A 164 6.82 1.46 -17.40
C PRO A 164 6.65 2.28 -18.69
N THR A 165 7.66 3.09 -18.99
CA THR A 165 7.67 3.95 -20.18
C THR A 165 8.57 3.41 -21.29
N ILE A 166 9.47 2.48 -20.98
CA ILE A 166 10.54 1.99 -21.85
C ILE A 166 10.11 0.73 -22.60
N PHE A 167 10.41 0.66 -23.91
CA PHE A 167 10.28 -0.56 -24.72
C PHE A 167 11.31 -1.63 -24.24
N PRO A 168 10.96 -2.93 -24.18
CA PRO A 168 9.66 -3.58 -24.44
C PRO A 168 8.75 -3.67 -23.20
N PHE A 169 9.19 -3.18 -22.03
CA PHE A 169 8.51 -3.35 -20.75
C PHE A 169 7.10 -2.73 -20.74
N LYS A 170 6.92 -1.58 -21.39
CA LYS A 170 5.60 -0.96 -21.57
C LYS A 170 4.62 -1.89 -22.28
N GLN A 171 5.05 -2.54 -23.35
CA GLN A 171 4.19 -3.44 -24.16
C GLN A 171 3.85 -4.71 -23.39
N LEU A 172 4.85 -5.31 -22.71
CA LEU A 172 4.65 -6.50 -21.87
C LEU A 172 3.71 -6.21 -20.71
N TYR A 173 3.88 -5.06 -20.06
CA TYR A 173 3.00 -4.61 -18.99
C TYR A 173 1.57 -4.43 -19.46
N ASN A 174 1.35 -3.71 -20.58
CA ASN A 174 0.03 -3.50 -21.15
C ASN A 174 -0.62 -4.81 -21.58
N PHE A 175 0.14 -5.74 -22.17
CA PHE A 175 -0.34 -7.07 -22.53
C PHE A 175 -0.77 -7.86 -21.30
N TYR A 176 0.06 -7.88 -20.24
CA TYR A 176 -0.25 -8.56 -18.99
C TYR A 176 -1.53 -8.02 -18.33
N PHE A 177 -1.64 -6.70 -18.17
CA PHE A 177 -2.77 -6.06 -17.51
C PHE A 177 -4.08 -6.15 -18.32
N ARG A 178 -3.98 -6.17 -19.66
CA ARG A 178 -5.15 -6.21 -20.54
C ARG A 178 -5.67 -7.61 -20.79
N TRP A 179 -4.79 -8.61 -20.89
CA TRP A 179 -5.17 -9.94 -21.38
C TRP A 179 -4.98 -11.05 -20.35
N ILE A 180 -3.96 -10.98 -19.51
CA ILE A 180 -3.61 -12.06 -18.57
C ILE A 180 -4.33 -11.89 -17.24
N LEU A 181 -4.23 -10.71 -16.64
CA LEU A 181 -4.75 -10.42 -15.30
C LEU A 181 -6.27 -10.64 -15.18
N PRO A 182 -7.12 -10.16 -16.12
CA PRO A 182 -8.57 -10.40 -16.04
C PRO A 182 -8.93 -11.90 -16.11
N LYS A 183 -8.27 -12.67 -16.98
CA LYS A 183 -8.52 -14.12 -17.10
C LYS A 183 -8.15 -14.89 -15.83
N ILE A 184 -7.06 -14.49 -15.16
CA ILE A 184 -6.69 -15.09 -13.87
C ILE A 184 -7.76 -14.75 -12.83
N GLY A 185 -8.27 -13.51 -12.85
CA GLY A 185 -9.35 -13.08 -11.97
C GLY A 185 -10.60 -13.95 -12.07
N GLU A 186 -11.05 -14.20 -13.28
CA GLU A 186 -12.21 -15.06 -13.56
C GLU A 186 -12.06 -16.48 -13.01
N ILE A 187 -10.84 -17.04 -13.05
CA ILE A 187 -10.57 -18.43 -12.62
C ILE A 187 -10.45 -18.53 -11.08
N VAL A 188 -9.87 -17.52 -10.43
CA VAL A 188 -9.43 -17.64 -9.04
C VAL A 188 -10.41 -17.00 -8.06
N SER A 189 -11.16 -15.99 -8.47
CA SER A 189 -12.07 -15.24 -7.61
C SER A 189 -13.51 -15.34 -8.12
N LYS A 190 -14.44 -15.46 -7.16
CA LYS A 190 -15.87 -15.29 -7.44
C LYS A 190 -16.26 -13.81 -7.62
N ASP A 191 -15.37 -12.89 -7.20
CA ASP A 191 -15.54 -11.45 -7.32
C ASP A 191 -14.55 -10.89 -8.34
N ASN A 192 -15.04 -10.61 -9.56
CA ASN A 192 -14.24 -10.07 -10.64
C ASN A 192 -13.92 -8.57 -10.47
N ALA A 193 -14.58 -7.89 -9.53
CA ALA A 193 -14.42 -6.45 -9.33
C ALA A 193 -12.97 -6.06 -8.97
N ALA A 194 -12.31 -6.84 -8.09
CA ALA A 194 -10.92 -6.57 -7.69
C ALA A 194 -9.93 -6.60 -8.87
N TYR A 195 -10.17 -7.44 -9.86
CA TYR A 195 -9.25 -7.63 -11.00
C TYR A 195 -9.48 -6.63 -12.14
N THR A 196 -10.68 -6.07 -12.24
CA THR A 196 -10.98 -4.94 -13.13
C THR A 196 -10.58 -3.62 -12.47
N TYR A 197 -10.79 -3.48 -11.17
CA TYR A 197 -10.43 -2.31 -10.39
C TYR A 197 -8.91 -2.08 -10.35
N LEU A 198 -8.10 -3.13 -10.20
CA LEU A 198 -6.64 -3.02 -10.10
C LEU A 198 -6.03 -2.28 -11.30
N PRO A 199 -6.21 -2.71 -12.57
CA PRO A 199 -5.66 -1.98 -13.71
C PRO A 199 -6.26 -0.57 -13.86
N GLU A 200 -7.54 -0.37 -13.61
CA GLU A 200 -8.18 0.94 -13.68
C GLU A 200 -7.57 1.90 -12.63
N SER A 201 -7.46 1.47 -11.36
CA SER A 201 -6.89 2.28 -10.29
C SER A 201 -5.41 2.63 -10.50
N VAL A 202 -4.62 1.70 -11.04
CA VAL A 202 -3.22 1.97 -11.40
C VAL A 202 -3.13 2.96 -12.57
N ASN A 203 -4.07 2.89 -13.52
CA ASN A 203 -4.08 3.82 -14.65
C ASN A 203 -4.38 5.26 -14.26
N GLU A 204 -5.23 5.48 -13.28
CA GLU A 204 -5.60 6.82 -12.80
C GLU A 204 -4.67 7.35 -11.72
N PHE A 205 -3.85 6.48 -11.10
CA PHE A 205 -2.96 6.91 -10.03
C PHE A 205 -1.82 7.80 -10.56
N PRO A 206 -1.59 9.00 -9.95
CA PRO A 206 -0.45 9.84 -10.27
C PRO A 206 0.86 9.15 -9.90
N TYR A 207 1.88 9.18 -10.75
CA TYR A 207 3.17 8.52 -10.48
C TYR A 207 4.36 9.40 -10.89
N GLY A 208 5.55 9.02 -10.42
CA GLY A 208 6.79 9.73 -10.72
C GLY A 208 6.76 11.18 -10.23
N LYS A 209 7.05 12.12 -11.13
CA LYS A 209 7.11 13.56 -10.80
C LYS A 209 5.78 14.14 -10.34
N GLU A 210 4.67 13.62 -10.84
CA GLU A 210 3.33 14.07 -10.45
C GLU A 210 3.05 13.72 -8.98
N PHE A 211 3.33 12.50 -8.56
CA PHE A 211 3.16 12.11 -7.18
C PHE A 211 4.13 12.85 -6.23
N LEU A 212 5.36 13.13 -6.67
CA LEU A 212 6.29 13.96 -5.89
C LEU A 212 5.73 15.36 -5.62
N ARG A 213 5.06 15.99 -6.61
CA ARG A 213 4.40 17.29 -6.41
C ARG A 213 3.26 17.22 -5.38
N ILE A 214 2.54 16.07 -5.34
CA ILE A 214 1.50 15.87 -4.34
C ILE A 214 2.11 15.71 -2.95
N LEU A 215 3.24 15.02 -2.81
CA LEU A 215 3.98 14.95 -1.55
C LEU A 215 4.45 16.34 -1.09
N ASP A 216 5.01 17.15 -2.00
CA ASP A 216 5.41 18.54 -1.69
C ASP A 216 4.19 19.35 -1.17
N LYS A 217 3.05 19.26 -1.87
CA LYS A 217 1.81 19.95 -1.50
C LYS A 217 1.24 19.49 -0.16
N THR A 218 1.47 18.25 0.23
CA THR A 218 0.98 17.66 1.48
C THR A 218 1.96 17.79 2.65
N GLY A 219 3.04 18.57 2.47
CA GLY A 219 3.94 19.00 3.53
C GLY A 219 5.20 18.15 3.69
N TYR A 220 5.44 17.20 2.80
CA TYR A 220 6.69 16.44 2.80
C TYR A 220 7.82 17.23 2.13
N LYS A 221 9.04 16.99 2.60
CA LYS A 221 10.28 17.59 2.12
C LYS A 221 11.26 16.51 1.66
N ASN A 222 12.31 16.90 0.99
CA ASN A 222 13.38 16.01 0.54
C ASN A 222 12.87 14.80 -0.25
N ASN A 223 11.76 14.98 -0.99
CA ASN A 223 11.02 13.93 -1.66
C ASN A 223 11.86 13.26 -2.75
N LYS A 224 11.87 11.93 -2.76
CA LYS A 224 12.59 11.10 -3.73
C LYS A 224 11.69 10.03 -4.31
N CYS A 225 11.90 9.71 -5.60
CA CYS A 225 11.24 8.60 -6.27
C CYS A 225 12.30 7.64 -6.82
N LYS A 226 12.15 6.35 -6.50
CA LYS A 226 13.00 5.27 -7.02
C LYS A 226 12.14 4.28 -7.80
N PRO A 227 12.20 4.29 -9.15
CA PRO A 227 11.53 3.30 -9.96
C PRO A 227 12.11 1.90 -9.73
N LEU A 228 11.23 0.88 -9.75
CA LEU A 228 11.56 -0.54 -9.60
C LEU A 228 11.12 -1.29 -10.84
N THR A 229 11.86 -2.34 -11.20
CA THR A 229 11.52 -3.25 -12.31
C THR A 229 11.09 -2.47 -13.56
N GLN A 230 11.98 -1.60 -14.03
CA GLN A 230 11.77 -0.74 -15.22
C GLN A 230 10.52 0.16 -15.14
N GLY A 231 10.07 0.52 -13.93
CA GLY A 231 8.94 1.42 -13.72
C GLY A 231 7.58 0.73 -13.51
N ILE A 232 7.54 -0.58 -13.31
CA ILE A 232 6.30 -1.29 -12.94
C ILE A 232 5.79 -0.86 -11.56
N SER A 233 6.72 -0.56 -10.66
CA SER A 233 6.42 -0.01 -9.33
C SER A 233 7.43 1.08 -9.00
N SER A 234 7.13 1.91 -8.02
CA SER A 234 8.02 2.97 -7.53
C SER A 234 7.98 3.05 -6.02
N ILE A 235 9.14 3.33 -5.42
CA ILE A 235 9.24 3.71 -4.01
C ILE A 235 9.35 5.23 -3.95
N TYR A 236 8.51 5.84 -3.14
CA TYR A 236 8.60 7.25 -2.79
C TYR A 236 9.03 7.38 -1.34
N LEU A 237 9.94 8.29 -1.09
CA LEU A 237 10.37 8.67 0.25
C LEU A 237 10.07 10.14 0.42
N GLY A 238 9.43 10.50 1.53
CA GLY A 238 9.22 11.89 1.95
C GLY A 238 9.60 12.05 3.41
N GLU A 239 9.99 13.26 3.80
CA GLU A 239 10.36 13.64 5.17
C GLU A 239 9.41 14.70 5.68
N LYS A 240 9.02 14.62 6.96
CA LYS A 240 8.24 15.67 7.62
C LYS A 240 9.10 16.85 8.01
#